data_a66cbe562d85374f74338e0f69a98d32
#
_entry.id   a66cbe562d85374f74338e0f69a98d32
#
_cell.length_a   1.000
_cell.length_b   1.000
_cell.length_c   1.000
_cell.angle_alpha   90.00
_cell.angle_beta   90.00
_cell.angle_gamma   90.00
#
_symmetry.space_group_name_H-M   'P 1'
#
loop_
_entity.id
_entity.type
_entity.pdbx_description
1 polymer ?
#
loop_
_entity_poly.entity_id
_entity_poly.type
_entity_poly.pdbx_seq_one_letter_code
_entity_poly.pdbx_strand_id
1 'polypeptide(L)'
;MKFLALLLIILAMPFQTAKKKKVIFFGDSITQAGVQPTGYITKVGEMAAKDKKADEYEFIGAGIGGNKVYDLYLRVEDDVLSKNPDIVIIYIGVNDVWHKQSSGTGTDYDKFERFYNALLKKFSDKGIKVILATPAVIGERTDNTNQLDGDLNRYSNLIRSIAAKNNLPLVDLRKGFMEYGKQNNPENKEQGILTTDRVHLNEKGNEFVAAEMWKAIQAVK
;
A
#
# COMPACT_ATOMS: atom_id res chain seq x y z
N MET A 1 -39.19 8.12 63.09
CA MET A 1 -39.03 8.04 61.63
C MET A 1 -37.55 7.98 61.32
N LYS A 2 -37.03 6.82 60.86
CA LYS A 2 -35.62 6.62 60.50
C LYS A 2 -35.54 6.71 58.98
N PHE A 3 -34.85 7.79 58.45
CA PHE A 3 -34.58 7.88 57.02
C PHE A 3 -33.36 7.04 56.67
N LEU A 4 -33.59 6.02 55.84
CA LEU A 4 -32.54 5.19 55.26
C LEU A 4 -32.02 5.87 53.99
N ALA A 5 -30.81 6.43 54.04
CA ALA A 5 -30.17 7.01 52.87
C ALA A 5 -29.58 5.90 52.01
N LEU A 6 -30.16 5.66 50.82
CA LEU A 6 -29.68 4.70 49.85
C LEU A 6 -28.49 5.33 49.08
N LEU A 7 -27.27 4.86 49.36
CA LEU A 7 -26.07 5.30 48.67
C LEU A 7 -25.96 4.55 47.34
N LEU A 8 -26.25 5.25 46.23
CA LEU A 8 -26.07 4.72 44.88
C LEU A 8 -24.58 4.75 44.52
N ILE A 9 -23.90 3.60 44.61
CA ILE A 9 -22.51 3.46 44.11
C ILE A 9 -22.57 3.26 42.58
N ILE A 10 -22.28 4.37 41.84
CA ILE A 10 -22.09 4.28 40.40
C ILE A 10 -20.69 3.66 40.16
N LEU A 11 -20.64 2.39 39.81
CA LEU A 11 -19.41 1.73 39.34
C LEU A 11 -19.07 2.33 37.96
N ALA A 12 -18.10 3.24 37.93
CA ALA A 12 -17.48 3.68 36.68
C ALA A 12 -16.66 2.53 36.09
N MET A 13 -17.24 1.78 35.13
CA MET A 13 -16.48 0.81 34.36
C MET A 13 -15.41 1.56 33.55
N PRO A 14 -14.13 1.18 33.62
CA PRO A 14 -13.12 1.77 32.77
C PRO A 14 -13.49 1.53 31.30
N PHE A 15 -13.59 2.62 30.54
CA PHE A 15 -13.78 2.58 29.10
C PHE A 15 -12.48 2.05 28.50
N GLN A 16 -12.42 0.71 28.29
CA GLN A 16 -11.27 0.09 27.64
C GLN A 16 -11.33 0.42 26.15
N THR A 17 -10.54 1.38 25.71
CA THR A 17 -10.40 1.70 24.29
C THR A 17 -9.90 0.45 23.56
N ALA A 18 -10.65 -0.03 22.56
CA ALA A 18 -10.24 -1.16 21.75
C ALA A 18 -8.86 -0.86 21.09
N LYS A 19 -7.98 -1.86 21.11
CA LYS A 19 -6.65 -1.72 20.47
C LYS A 19 -6.84 -1.44 18.98
N LYS A 20 -6.23 -0.36 18.47
CA LYS A 20 -6.26 -0.03 17.04
C LYS A 20 -5.59 -1.13 16.21
N LYS A 21 -6.17 -1.47 15.06
CA LYS A 21 -5.55 -2.33 14.05
C LYS A 21 -4.38 -1.59 13.43
N LYS A 22 -3.20 -2.15 13.51
CA LYS A 22 -1.99 -1.56 12.95
C LYS A 22 -1.82 -1.99 11.49
N VAL A 23 -1.83 -1.00 10.58
CA VAL A 23 -1.66 -1.20 9.14
C VAL A 23 -0.32 -0.61 8.72
N ILE A 24 0.59 -1.45 8.20
CA ILE A 24 1.89 -1.00 7.70
C ILE A 24 1.88 -1.02 6.18
N PHE A 25 2.19 0.12 5.58
CA PHE A 25 2.44 0.25 4.14
C PHE A 25 3.93 0.06 3.88
N PHE A 26 4.28 -1.02 3.18
CA PHE A 26 5.64 -1.47 2.97
C PHE A 26 6.03 -1.35 1.50
N GLY A 27 7.00 -0.50 1.19
CA GLY A 27 7.32 -0.16 -0.19
C GLY A 27 8.58 0.70 -0.38
N ASP A 28 8.58 1.42 -1.48
CA ASP A 28 9.69 2.24 -1.97
C ASP A 28 9.51 3.75 -1.72
N SER A 29 10.02 4.61 -2.64
CA SER A 29 9.90 6.08 -2.58
C SER A 29 8.45 6.57 -2.60
N ILE A 30 7.55 5.87 -3.30
CA ILE A 30 6.13 6.24 -3.35
C ILE A 30 5.52 6.09 -1.96
N THR A 31 5.84 5.00 -1.27
CA THR A 31 5.41 4.76 0.11
C THR A 31 6.12 5.69 1.11
N GLN A 32 7.41 6.01 0.88
CA GLN A 32 8.13 6.99 1.68
C GLN A 32 7.49 8.37 1.61
N ALA A 33 7.11 8.82 0.41
CA ALA A 33 6.37 10.06 0.21
C ALA A 33 4.91 9.98 0.73
N GLY A 34 4.38 8.79 0.85
CA GLY A 34 2.99 8.52 1.25
C GLY A 34 2.61 9.06 2.62
N VAL A 35 3.57 9.28 3.53
CA VAL A 35 3.34 9.85 4.87
C VAL A 35 3.40 11.38 4.92
N GLN A 36 3.77 12.04 3.81
CA GLN A 36 3.76 13.49 3.72
C GLN A 36 2.32 14.04 3.79
N PRO A 37 2.10 15.32 4.07
CA PRO A 37 0.76 15.90 4.23
C PRO A 37 -0.21 15.62 3.06
N THR A 38 0.29 15.57 1.82
CA THR A 38 -0.50 15.24 0.62
C THR A 38 -0.35 13.80 0.18
N GLY A 39 0.39 12.97 0.94
CA GLY A 39 0.71 11.59 0.60
C GLY A 39 -0.48 10.64 0.81
N TYR A 40 -0.49 9.54 0.07
CA TYR A 40 -1.62 8.61 0.05
C TYR A 40 -1.90 7.94 1.41
N ILE A 41 -0.89 7.72 2.26
CA ILE A 41 -1.09 7.14 3.60
C ILE A 41 -1.80 8.14 4.52
N THR A 42 -1.39 9.41 4.46
CA THR A 42 -2.08 10.50 5.19
C THR A 42 -3.53 10.61 4.73
N LYS A 43 -3.78 10.57 3.41
CA LYS A 43 -5.14 10.60 2.86
C LYS A 43 -5.97 9.36 3.24
N VAL A 44 -5.38 8.17 3.40
CA VAL A 44 -6.07 7.00 3.98
C VAL A 44 -6.53 7.29 5.41
N GLY A 45 -5.69 7.93 6.23
CA GLY A 45 -6.06 8.37 7.57
C GLY A 45 -7.22 9.38 7.58
N GLU A 46 -7.22 10.34 6.66
CA GLU A 46 -8.31 11.31 6.48
C GLU A 46 -9.62 10.61 6.05
N MET A 47 -9.55 9.62 5.15
CA MET A 47 -10.71 8.82 4.76
C MET A 47 -11.24 7.98 5.92
N ALA A 48 -10.37 7.37 6.71
CA ALA A 48 -10.77 6.65 7.92
C ALA A 48 -11.48 7.58 8.93
N ALA A 49 -10.98 8.80 9.09
CA ALA A 49 -11.60 9.80 9.96
C ALA A 49 -12.99 10.22 9.43
N LYS A 50 -13.12 10.46 8.13
CA LYS A 50 -14.40 10.77 7.49
C LYS A 50 -15.43 9.65 7.67
N ASP A 51 -14.99 8.40 7.63
CA ASP A 51 -15.82 7.21 7.85
C ASP A 51 -16.03 6.90 9.34
N LYS A 52 -15.57 7.78 10.26
CA LYS A 52 -15.64 7.63 11.72
C LYS A 52 -14.92 6.38 12.25
N LYS A 53 -13.84 5.99 11.57
CA LYS A 53 -13.00 4.82 11.90
C LYS A 53 -11.57 5.19 12.33
N ALA A 54 -11.28 6.46 12.59
CA ALA A 54 -9.95 6.92 13.00
C ALA A 54 -9.44 6.25 14.28
N ASP A 55 -10.35 5.82 15.16
CA ASP A 55 -9.99 5.12 16.38
C ASP A 55 -9.83 3.60 16.23
N GLU A 56 -10.19 3.05 15.05
CA GLU A 56 -10.04 1.63 14.75
C GLU A 56 -8.68 1.28 14.15
N TYR A 57 -7.95 2.26 13.58
CA TYR A 57 -6.72 2.02 12.81
C TYR A 57 -5.57 2.92 13.22
N GLU A 58 -4.36 2.36 13.10
CA GLU A 58 -3.07 3.06 13.14
C GLU A 58 -2.37 2.80 11.82
N PHE A 59 -2.04 3.86 11.06
CA PHE A 59 -1.40 3.76 9.75
C PHE A 59 0.07 4.14 9.84
N ILE A 60 0.97 3.25 9.37
CA ILE A 60 2.42 3.43 9.46
C ILE A 60 3.01 3.25 8.06
N GLY A 61 3.82 4.21 7.62
CA GLY A 61 4.62 4.07 6.42
C GLY A 61 5.98 3.44 6.72
N ALA A 62 6.35 2.44 5.93
CA ALA A 62 7.66 1.78 5.92
C ALA A 62 8.23 1.80 4.49
N GLY A 63 8.30 3.00 3.89
CA GLY A 63 8.85 3.22 2.56
C GLY A 63 10.27 3.72 2.61
N ILE A 64 11.14 3.25 1.69
CA ILE A 64 12.50 3.75 1.48
C ILE A 64 12.76 3.91 -0.02
N GLY A 65 13.24 5.09 -0.42
CA GLY A 65 13.51 5.43 -1.81
C GLY A 65 14.42 4.43 -2.50
N GLY A 66 14.11 4.10 -3.76
CA GLY A 66 14.90 3.20 -4.59
C GLY A 66 14.77 1.72 -4.25
N ASN A 67 14.03 1.34 -3.19
CA ASN A 67 13.88 -0.04 -2.78
C ASN A 67 13.21 -0.91 -3.84
N LYS A 68 13.62 -2.16 -3.86
CA LYS A 68 13.13 -3.27 -4.66
C LYS A 68 12.64 -4.40 -3.74
N VAL A 69 12.04 -5.42 -4.29
CA VAL A 69 11.50 -6.52 -3.50
C VAL A 69 12.53 -7.17 -2.57
N TYR A 70 13.78 -7.29 -2.99
CA TYR A 70 14.84 -7.88 -2.15
C TYR A 70 15.25 -6.96 -0.99
N ASP A 71 15.20 -5.63 -1.17
CA ASP A 71 15.44 -4.68 -0.08
C ASP A 71 14.35 -4.79 0.99
N LEU A 72 13.09 -4.97 0.57
CA LEU A 72 11.98 -5.23 1.49
C LEU A 72 12.25 -6.51 2.31
N TYR A 73 12.69 -7.58 1.65
CA TYR A 73 12.99 -8.84 2.32
C TYR A 73 14.09 -8.68 3.37
N LEU A 74 15.14 -7.89 3.08
CA LEU A 74 16.28 -7.69 3.98
C LEU A 74 15.92 -6.89 5.24
N ARG A 75 14.93 -5.96 5.15
CA ARG A 75 14.55 -5.09 6.26
C ARG A 75 13.20 -5.41 6.91
N VAL A 76 12.54 -6.49 6.51
CA VAL A 76 11.18 -6.81 6.99
C VAL A 76 11.11 -7.04 8.49
N GLU A 77 12.14 -7.60 9.11
CA GLU A 77 12.16 -7.85 10.57
C GLU A 77 12.12 -6.54 11.34
N ASP A 78 13.02 -5.61 11.03
CA ASP A 78 13.18 -4.35 11.78
C ASP A 78 12.07 -3.35 11.47
N ASP A 79 11.68 -3.23 10.20
CA ASP A 79 10.76 -2.19 9.77
C ASP A 79 9.28 -2.57 9.90
N VAL A 80 8.98 -3.86 9.92
CA VAL A 80 7.61 -4.35 9.89
C VAL A 80 7.29 -5.32 11.03
N LEU A 81 7.99 -6.46 11.12
CA LEU A 81 7.62 -7.54 12.04
C LEU A 81 7.83 -7.14 13.52
N SER A 82 8.87 -6.36 13.83
CA SER A 82 9.10 -5.80 15.17
C SER A 82 7.95 -4.93 15.69
N LYS A 83 7.15 -4.35 14.79
CA LYS A 83 6.01 -3.48 15.12
C LYS A 83 4.71 -4.25 15.37
N ASN A 84 4.71 -5.58 15.16
CA ASN A 84 3.55 -6.46 15.33
C ASN A 84 2.29 -5.91 14.61
N PRO A 85 2.31 -5.77 13.26
CA PRO A 85 1.17 -5.27 12.51
C PRO A 85 0.04 -6.31 12.43
N ASP A 86 -1.20 -5.83 12.30
CA ASP A 86 -2.35 -6.65 11.98
C ASP A 86 -2.51 -6.84 10.47
N ILE A 87 -2.13 -5.80 9.69
CA ILE A 87 -2.22 -5.78 8.22
C ILE A 87 -0.93 -5.19 7.65
N VAL A 88 -0.41 -5.81 6.59
CA VAL A 88 0.70 -5.26 5.78
C VAL A 88 0.23 -5.09 4.35
N ILE A 89 0.46 -3.91 3.78
CA ILE A 89 0.24 -3.64 2.35
C ILE A 89 1.60 -3.60 1.67
N ILE A 90 1.84 -4.52 0.73
CA ILE A 90 3.08 -4.54 -0.05
C ILE A 90 2.84 -3.76 -1.35
N TYR A 91 3.49 -2.60 -1.49
CA TYR A 91 3.46 -1.77 -2.70
C TYR A 91 4.87 -1.59 -3.23
N ILE A 92 5.30 -2.47 -4.13
CA ILE A 92 6.66 -2.59 -4.65
C ILE A 92 6.66 -3.09 -6.10
N GLY A 93 7.73 -2.85 -6.83
CA GLY A 93 7.95 -3.42 -8.16
C GLY A 93 8.32 -2.39 -9.23
N VAL A 94 8.04 -1.10 -9.00
CA VAL A 94 8.39 -0.06 -9.98
C VAL A 94 9.91 0.03 -10.18
N ASN A 95 10.71 0.02 -9.11
CA ASN A 95 12.16 0.06 -9.18
C ASN A 95 12.77 -1.28 -9.59
N ASP A 96 12.09 -2.39 -9.36
CA ASP A 96 12.50 -3.71 -9.87
C ASP A 96 12.56 -3.72 -11.40
N VAL A 97 11.65 -2.99 -12.04
CA VAL A 97 11.60 -2.80 -13.51
C VAL A 97 12.48 -1.63 -13.93
N TRP A 98 12.24 -0.43 -13.38
CA TRP A 98 12.88 0.82 -13.84
C TRP A 98 14.39 0.79 -13.68
N HIS A 99 14.88 0.34 -12.53
CA HIS A 99 16.31 0.35 -12.24
C HIS A 99 17.10 -0.72 -13.00
N LYS A 100 16.45 -1.65 -13.72
CA LYS A 100 17.16 -2.50 -14.68
C LYS A 100 17.81 -1.70 -15.81
N GLN A 101 17.07 -0.71 -16.34
CA GLN A 101 17.57 0.14 -17.41
C GLN A 101 18.42 1.30 -16.92
N SER A 102 17.96 1.98 -15.85
CA SER A 102 18.57 3.23 -15.42
C SER A 102 19.88 3.05 -14.65
N SER A 103 20.05 1.94 -13.93
CA SER A 103 21.19 1.74 -13.03
C SER A 103 21.71 0.31 -12.95
N GLY A 104 21.13 -0.64 -13.68
CA GLY A 104 21.53 -2.05 -13.66
C GLY A 104 21.22 -2.78 -12.34
N THR A 105 20.39 -2.19 -11.47
CA THR A 105 20.12 -2.71 -10.10
C THR A 105 18.70 -3.22 -9.91
N GLY A 106 17.92 -3.39 -10.98
CA GLY A 106 16.59 -3.97 -10.92
C GLY A 106 16.61 -5.45 -10.52
N THR A 107 15.44 -6.03 -10.27
CA THR A 107 15.32 -7.43 -9.88
C THR A 107 14.91 -8.28 -11.10
N ASP A 108 15.58 -9.41 -11.32
CA ASP A 108 15.16 -10.36 -12.34
C ASP A 108 13.82 -10.98 -12.00
N TYR A 109 13.05 -11.32 -13.03
CA TYR A 109 11.67 -11.75 -12.90
C TYR A 109 11.50 -12.98 -11.97
N ASP A 110 12.37 -13.99 -12.11
CA ASP A 110 12.34 -15.19 -11.28
C ASP A 110 12.76 -14.91 -9.84
N LYS A 111 13.71 -14.00 -9.64
CA LYS A 111 14.14 -13.53 -8.30
C LYS A 111 13.05 -12.70 -7.63
N PHE A 112 12.37 -11.84 -8.40
CA PHE A 112 11.25 -11.06 -7.89
C PHE A 112 10.17 -11.97 -7.29
N GLU A 113 9.77 -13.02 -8.01
CA GLU A 113 8.79 -13.98 -7.51
C GLU A 113 9.28 -14.67 -6.22
N ARG A 114 10.53 -15.10 -6.18
CA ARG A 114 11.10 -15.79 -5.02
C ARG A 114 11.13 -14.89 -3.77
N PHE A 115 11.59 -13.65 -3.90
CA PHE A 115 11.60 -12.71 -2.78
C PHE A 115 10.20 -12.33 -2.33
N TYR A 116 9.26 -12.15 -3.28
CA TYR A 116 7.87 -11.86 -2.98
C TYR A 116 7.24 -12.99 -2.15
N ASN A 117 7.39 -14.23 -2.60
CA ASN A 117 6.89 -15.40 -1.88
C ASN A 117 7.58 -15.59 -0.52
N ALA A 118 8.87 -15.26 -0.39
CA ALA A 118 9.58 -15.31 0.88
C ALA A 118 9.05 -14.28 1.89
N LEU A 119 8.71 -13.06 1.42
CA LEU A 119 8.02 -12.06 2.24
C LEU A 119 6.66 -12.57 2.73
N LEU A 120 5.84 -13.09 1.80
CA LEU A 120 4.52 -13.63 2.14
C LEU A 120 4.60 -14.74 3.19
N LYS A 121 5.61 -15.62 3.06
CA LYS A 121 5.84 -16.66 4.06
C LYS A 121 6.10 -16.08 5.45
N LYS A 122 6.97 -15.07 5.57
CA LYS A 122 7.26 -14.41 6.84
C LYS A 122 6.01 -13.82 7.50
N PHE A 123 5.13 -13.19 6.72
CA PHE A 123 3.87 -12.64 7.22
C PHE A 123 2.88 -13.73 7.61
N SER A 124 2.75 -14.76 6.78
CA SER A 124 1.88 -15.91 7.05
C SER A 124 2.29 -16.65 8.33
N ASP A 125 3.60 -16.89 8.53
CA ASP A 125 4.13 -17.54 9.73
C ASP A 125 3.81 -16.76 11.03
N LYS A 126 3.49 -15.47 10.92
CA LYS A 126 3.09 -14.58 12.03
C LYS A 126 1.58 -14.32 12.08
N GLY A 127 0.80 -14.91 11.19
CA GLY A 127 -0.63 -14.67 11.10
C GLY A 127 -1.03 -13.26 10.67
N ILE A 128 -0.11 -12.51 10.05
CA ILE A 128 -0.32 -11.14 9.58
C ILE A 128 -1.11 -11.17 8.28
N LYS A 129 -2.16 -10.37 8.18
CA LYS A 129 -2.94 -10.22 6.94
C LYS A 129 -2.18 -9.38 5.94
N VAL A 130 -2.18 -9.79 4.67
CA VAL A 130 -1.44 -9.10 3.61
C VAL A 130 -2.38 -8.65 2.51
N ILE A 131 -2.20 -7.42 2.05
CA ILE A 131 -2.79 -6.86 0.84
C ILE A 131 -1.66 -6.63 -0.15
N LEU A 132 -1.82 -7.05 -1.39
CA LEU A 132 -0.84 -6.80 -2.44
C LEU A 132 -1.28 -5.61 -3.28
N ALA A 133 -0.31 -4.79 -3.73
CA ALA A 133 -0.56 -3.75 -4.70
C ALA A 133 0.37 -3.91 -5.91
N THR A 134 -0.18 -3.79 -7.12
CA THR A 134 0.66 -3.75 -8.32
C THR A 134 1.36 -2.40 -8.44
N PRO A 135 2.59 -2.32 -9.00
CA PRO A 135 3.18 -1.03 -9.39
C PRO A 135 2.25 -0.32 -10.38
N ALA A 136 2.18 1.01 -10.30
CA ALA A 136 1.24 1.80 -11.10
C ALA A 136 1.75 2.02 -12.53
N VAL A 137 2.66 2.99 -12.73
CA VAL A 137 3.15 3.38 -14.05
C VAL A 137 4.64 3.73 -14.03
N ILE A 138 5.28 3.62 -15.21
CA ILE A 138 6.55 4.27 -15.57
C ILE A 138 6.26 4.99 -16.89
N GLY A 139 5.66 6.18 -16.77
CA GLY A 139 5.06 6.92 -17.87
C GLY A 139 3.56 6.73 -17.99
N GLU A 140 2.84 7.81 -18.34
CA GLU A 140 1.37 7.87 -18.37
C GLU A 140 0.78 7.86 -19.79
N ARG A 141 1.60 7.62 -20.82
CA ARG A 141 1.10 7.51 -22.19
C ARG A 141 0.19 6.30 -22.33
N THR A 142 -0.88 6.45 -23.12
CA THR A 142 -1.94 5.44 -23.22
C THR A 142 -1.92 4.68 -24.56
N ASP A 143 -1.00 5.03 -25.45
CA ASP A 143 -0.82 4.46 -26.78
C ASP A 143 0.22 3.31 -26.85
N ASN A 144 0.67 2.82 -25.69
CA ASN A 144 1.69 1.78 -25.54
C ASN A 144 3.11 2.23 -25.99
N THR A 145 3.41 3.52 -25.96
CA THR A 145 4.75 4.05 -26.28
C THR A 145 5.63 4.28 -25.05
N ASN A 146 5.15 3.98 -23.83
CA ASN A 146 6.02 3.93 -22.66
C ASN A 146 6.94 2.71 -22.76
N GLN A 147 8.24 2.95 -22.81
CA GLN A 147 9.25 1.93 -23.09
C GLN A 147 9.21 0.71 -22.14
N LEU A 148 8.80 0.92 -20.88
CA LEU A 148 8.81 -0.12 -19.84
C LEU A 148 7.43 -0.74 -19.56
N ASP A 149 6.40 -0.40 -20.34
CA ASP A 149 5.04 -0.94 -20.13
C ASP A 149 4.99 -2.46 -20.22
N GLY A 150 5.72 -3.05 -21.15
CA GLY A 150 5.78 -4.51 -21.30
C GLY A 150 6.29 -5.21 -20.05
N ASP A 151 7.42 -4.75 -19.53
CA ASP A 151 8.01 -5.32 -18.32
C ASP A 151 7.15 -5.01 -17.09
N LEU A 152 6.63 -3.80 -16.95
CA LEU A 152 5.78 -3.42 -15.83
C LEU A 152 4.48 -4.26 -15.81
N ASN A 153 3.89 -4.51 -16.96
CA ASN A 153 2.74 -5.41 -17.10
C ASN A 153 3.09 -6.84 -16.69
N ARG A 154 4.27 -7.33 -17.08
CA ARG A 154 4.76 -8.67 -16.72
C ARG A 154 4.89 -8.84 -15.20
N TYR A 155 5.51 -7.88 -14.51
CA TYR A 155 5.64 -7.91 -13.04
C TYR A 155 4.29 -7.73 -12.34
N SER A 156 3.42 -6.87 -12.86
CA SER A 156 2.05 -6.71 -12.35
C SER A 156 1.24 -8.01 -12.49
N ASN A 157 1.37 -8.73 -13.62
CA ASN A 157 0.71 -10.02 -13.82
C ASN A 157 1.22 -11.08 -12.85
N LEU A 158 2.51 -11.06 -12.50
CA LEU A 158 3.05 -11.94 -11.48
C LEU A 158 2.43 -11.67 -10.11
N ILE A 159 2.33 -10.39 -9.71
CA ILE A 159 1.68 -10.00 -8.44
C ILE A 159 0.21 -10.44 -8.43
N ARG A 160 -0.53 -10.26 -9.53
CA ARG A 160 -1.91 -10.76 -9.68
C ARG A 160 -1.99 -12.27 -9.47
N SER A 161 -1.07 -13.01 -10.11
CA SER A 161 -0.99 -14.48 -9.99
C SER A 161 -0.68 -14.90 -8.54
N ILE A 162 0.25 -14.23 -7.88
CA ILE A 162 0.59 -14.47 -6.48
C ILE A 162 -0.62 -14.20 -5.59
N ALA A 163 -1.32 -13.09 -5.78
CA ALA A 163 -2.53 -12.74 -5.04
C ALA A 163 -3.61 -13.82 -5.19
N ALA A 164 -3.91 -14.23 -6.42
CA ALA A 164 -4.90 -15.25 -6.72
C ALA A 164 -4.54 -16.62 -6.12
N LYS A 165 -3.27 -17.07 -6.27
CA LYS A 165 -2.78 -18.35 -5.74
C LYS A 165 -2.87 -18.44 -4.22
N ASN A 166 -2.65 -17.31 -3.53
CA ASN A 166 -2.65 -17.26 -2.06
C ASN A 166 -3.98 -16.73 -1.49
N ASN A 167 -4.99 -16.48 -2.34
CA ASN A 167 -6.29 -15.90 -1.95
C ASN A 167 -6.13 -14.59 -1.15
N LEU A 168 -5.22 -13.71 -1.61
CA LEU A 168 -4.94 -12.43 -0.98
C LEU A 168 -5.67 -11.29 -1.67
N PRO A 169 -6.12 -10.27 -0.91
CA PRO A 169 -6.63 -9.03 -1.49
C PRO A 169 -5.59 -8.35 -2.39
N LEU A 170 -6.05 -7.79 -3.50
CA LEU A 170 -5.22 -7.09 -4.48
C LEU A 170 -5.75 -5.68 -4.76
N VAL A 171 -4.88 -4.69 -4.65
CA VAL A 171 -5.07 -3.34 -5.16
C VAL A 171 -4.39 -3.25 -6.52
N ASP A 172 -5.16 -3.36 -7.60
CA ASP A 172 -4.61 -3.38 -8.96
C ASP A 172 -4.39 -1.97 -9.50
N LEU A 173 -3.38 -1.29 -8.97
CA LEU A 173 -3.05 0.08 -9.36
C LEU A 173 -2.64 0.19 -10.82
N ARG A 174 -1.93 -0.82 -11.37
CA ARG A 174 -1.57 -0.83 -12.80
C ARG A 174 -2.81 -0.70 -13.68
N LYS A 175 -3.82 -1.53 -13.41
CA LYS A 175 -5.10 -1.48 -14.13
C LYS A 175 -5.80 -0.15 -13.93
N GLY A 176 -5.92 0.31 -12.69
CA GLY A 176 -6.62 1.55 -12.35
C GLY A 176 -5.99 2.77 -13.02
N PHE A 177 -4.65 2.88 -13.02
CA PHE A 177 -3.94 3.99 -13.67
C PHE A 177 -4.11 3.97 -15.19
N MET A 178 -4.03 2.79 -15.82
CA MET A 178 -4.26 2.65 -17.27
C MET A 178 -5.69 3.05 -17.66
N GLU A 179 -6.68 2.62 -16.89
CA GLU A 179 -8.09 2.96 -17.13
C GLU A 179 -8.35 4.47 -16.93
N TYR A 180 -7.79 5.05 -15.86
CA TYR A 180 -7.87 6.48 -15.60
C TYR A 180 -7.21 7.30 -16.72
N GLY A 181 -6.01 6.90 -17.15
CA GLY A 181 -5.27 7.55 -18.23
C GLY A 181 -6.05 7.56 -19.54
N LYS A 182 -6.66 6.43 -19.94
CA LYS A 182 -7.49 6.35 -21.16
C LYS A 182 -8.63 7.39 -21.17
N GLN A 183 -9.16 7.74 -20.00
CA GLN A 183 -10.28 8.68 -19.88
C GLN A 183 -9.80 10.13 -19.71
N ASN A 184 -8.64 10.35 -19.11
CA ASN A 184 -8.21 11.66 -18.64
C ASN A 184 -6.92 12.17 -19.26
N ASN A 185 -6.29 11.42 -20.21
CA ASN A 185 -5.07 11.80 -20.91
C ASN A 185 -5.27 11.81 -22.45
N PRO A 186 -6.19 12.66 -23.00
CA PRO A 186 -6.42 12.71 -24.44
C PRO A 186 -5.22 13.26 -25.23
N GLU A 187 -4.33 14.01 -24.59
CA GLU A 187 -3.11 14.55 -25.19
C GLU A 187 -1.94 13.57 -25.15
N ASN A 188 -2.13 12.36 -24.63
CA ASN A 188 -1.12 11.32 -24.48
C ASN A 188 0.16 11.80 -23.78
N LYS A 189 0.00 12.63 -22.75
CA LYS A 189 1.10 13.15 -21.92
C LYS A 189 1.83 12.01 -21.22
N GLU A 190 3.13 12.13 -21.09
CA GLU A 190 3.97 11.15 -20.41
C GLU A 190 3.90 11.26 -18.88
N GLN A 191 3.46 12.41 -18.35
CA GLN A 191 3.34 12.71 -16.92
C GLN A 191 2.34 13.83 -16.67
N GLY A 192 1.99 14.05 -15.40
CA GLY A 192 1.15 15.17 -14.97
C GLY A 192 -0.33 14.83 -14.85
N ILE A 193 -0.76 13.61 -15.14
CA ILE A 193 -2.14 13.14 -14.95
C ILE A 193 -2.32 12.66 -13.51
N LEU A 194 -1.61 11.62 -13.09
CA LEU A 194 -1.55 11.07 -11.74
C LEU A 194 -0.14 11.07 -11.14
N THR A 195 0.89 11.41 -11.95
CA THR A 195 2.29 11.48 -11.51
C THR A 195 2.90 12.84 -11.77
N THR A 196 4.00 13.17 -11.06
CA THR A 196 4.79 14.38 -11.26
C THR A 196 5.89 14.19 -12.29
N ASP A 197 6.49 13.00 -12.33
CA ASP A 197 7.73 12.68 -13.05
C ASP A 197 7.67 11.32 -13.74
N ARG A 198 6.48 10.86 -14.11
CA ARG A 198 6.17 9.56 -14.71
C ARG A 198 6.06 8.40 -13.74
N VAL A 199 6.46 8.56 -12.46
CA VAL A 199 6.51 7.50 -11.44
C VAL A 199 5.90 7.94 -10.12
N HIS A 200 6.40 9.05 -9.55
CA HIS A 200 5.96 9.53 -8.25
C HIS A 200 4.62 10.26 -8.35
N LEU A 201 3.75 9.99 -7.40
CA LEU A 201 2.37 10.47 -7.40
C LEU A 201 2.30 12.00 -7.24
N ASN A 202 1.46 12.65 -8.05
CA ASN A 202 0.97 13.99 -7.77
C ASN A 202 -0.22 13.93 -6.78
N GLU A 203 -0.84 15.06 -6.47
CA GLU A 203 -1.95 15.10 -5.51
C GLU A 203 -3.12 14.19 -5.91
N LYS A 204 -3.54 14.24 -7.19
CA LYS A 204 -4.59 13.36 -7.72
C LYS A 204 -4.21 11.88 -7.66
N GLY A 205 -2.95 11.55 -7.96
CA GLY A 205 -2.43 10.19 -7.85
C GLY A 205 -2.46 9.68 -6.42
N ASN A 206 -2.09 10.53 -5.47
CA ASN A 206 -2.17 10.20 -4.04
C ASN A 206 -3.63 9.98 -3.59
N GLU A 207 -4.58 10.79 -4.05
CA GLU A 207 -6.01 10.60 -3.79
C GLU A 207 -6.54 9.28 -4.37
N PHE A 208 -6.18 9.01 -5.62
CA PHE A 208 -6.56 7.77 -6.30
C PHE A 208 -6.05 6.54 -5.55
N VAL A 209 -4.75 6.51 -5.23
CA VAL A 209 -4.13 5.39 -4.51
C VAL A 209 -4.75 5.24 -3.12
N ALA A 210 -4.96 6.34 -2.40
CA ALA A 210 -5.57 6.32 -1.07
C ALA A 210 -6.97 5.69 -1.08
N ALA A 211 -7.80 6.06 -2.06
CA ALA A 211 -9.15 5.52 -2.19
C ALA A 211 -9.14 3.99 -2.41
N GLU A 212 -8.28 3.50 -3.31
CA GLU A 212 -8.16 2.07 -3.59
C GLU A 212 -7.57 1.29 -2.40
N MET A 213 -6.58 1.86 -1.70
CA MET A 213 -6.00 1.25 -0.49
C MET A 213 -7.01 1.20 0.65
N TRP A 214 -7.76 2.29 0.89
CA TRP A 214 -8.77 2.32 1.94
C TRP A 214 -9.87 1.31 1.72
N LYS A 215 -10.37 1.21 0.48
CA LYS A 215 -11.35 0.19 0.09
C LYS A 215 -10.84 -1.23 0.38
N ALA A 216 -9.59 -1.53 0.05
CA ALA A 216 -8.99 -2.83 0.30
C ALA A 216 -8.83 -3.12 1.81
N ILE A 217 -8.39 -2.14 2.61
CA ILE A 217 -8.26 -2.27 4.07
C ILE A 217 -9.60 -2.61 4.71
N GLN A 218 -10.68 -1.92 4.32
CA GLN A 218 -12.03 -2.16 4.84
C GLN A 218 -12.56 -3.56 4.50
N ALA A 219 -12.12 -4.15 3.39
CA ALA A 219 -12.53 -5.49 2.97
C ALA A 219 -11.84 -6.63 3.75
N VAL A 220 -10.75 -6.35 4.45
CA VAL A 220 -10.03 -7.34 5.26
C VAL A 220 -10.77 -7.58 6.57
N LYS A 221 -11.29 -8.79 6.74
CA LYS A 221 -12.00 -9.25 7.95
C LYS A 221 -11.05 -9.73 9.04
#